data_5b494f25d1d8517967760081394a8fed
#
_entry.id   5b494f25d1d8517967760081394a8fed
#
_cell.length_a   1.000
_cell.length_b   1.000
_cell.length_c   1.000
_cell.angle_alpha   90.00
_cell.angle_beta   90.00
_cell.angle_gamma   90.00
#
_symmetry.space_group_name_H-M   'P 1'
#
loop_
_entity.id
_entity.type
_entity.pdbx_description
1 polymer ?
#
loop_
_entity_poly.entity_id
_entity_poly.type
_entity_poly.pdbx_seq_one_letter_code
_entity_poly.pdbx_strand_id
1 'polypeptide(L)'
;VEKIDKALVAEEVKKEYHEIAGRFSLVSPAGYLHPKPMLMPFLMSGVGVLGYMGPFFTEYNLNPDLLPVQYPFTYAHEMAHVLGISSEAEANLYGFLVCSRSGVPEIRFSAYFALLPYVLSNAYGLLSEEEFNEWKETISPEVKDLYNRKVAYWENLYSPFIGEIQSTVYNWFLKGNNIPSGRKNYSEVVALLMALGNTSGEI
;
A
#
# COMPACT_ATOMS: atom_id res chain seq x y z
N VAL A 1 -2.88 17.27 2.33
CA VAL A 1 -1.61 17.22 3.09
C VAL A 1 -0.50 17.65 2.14
N GLU A 2 0.07 18.84 2.36
CA GLU A 2 1.15 19.36 1.49
C GLU A 2 2.52 18.75 1.82
N LYS A 3 2.74 18.36 3.06
CA LYS A 3 3.97 17.72 3.54
C LYS A 3 3.64 16.69 4.61
N ILE A 4 4.46 15.66 4.71
CA ILE A 4 4.40 14.66 5.78
C ILE A 4 5.74 14.63 6.52
N ASP A 5 5.68 14.56 7.84
CA ASP A 5 6.87 14.34 8.66
C ASP A 5 7.27 12.85 8.60
N LYS A 6 8.31 12.57 7.83
CA LYS A 6 8.80 11.20 7.62
C LYS A 6 9.39 10.58 8.89
N ALA A 7 9.92 11.38 9.81
CA ALA A 7 10.45 10.88 11.09
C ALA A 7 9.29 10.46 12.00
N LEU A 8 8.24 11.28 12.09
CA LEU A 8 7.04 10.95 12.83
C LEU A 8 6.34 9.70 12.27
N VAL A 9 6.27 9.56 10.93
CA VAL A 9 5.73 8.33 10.31
C VAL A 9 6.54 7.11 10.72
N ALA A 10 7.87 7.20 10.70
CA ALA A 10 8.74 6.09 11.07
C ALA A 10 8.56 5.68 12.54
N GLU A 11 8.43 6.64 13.44
CA GLU A 11 8.19 6.41 14.86
C GLU A 11 6.83 5.76 15.10
N GLU A 12 5.76 6.36 14.60
CA GLU A 12 4.39 5.85 14.78
C GLU A 12 4.18 4.47 14.17
N VAL A 13 4.64 4.25 12.93
CA VAL A 13 4.50 2.94 12.27
C VAL A 13 5.24 1.85 13.03
N LYS A 14 6.47 2.11 13.48
CA LYS A 14 7.22 1.12 14.29
C LYS A 14 6.53 0.84 15.62
N LYS A 15 6.05 1.86 16.31
CA LYS A 15 5.30 1.73 17.55
C LYS A 15 4.08 0.83 17.36
N GLU A 16 3.26 1.11 16.34
CA GLU A 16 2.06 0.29 16.09
C GLU A 16 2.41 -1.15 15.67
N TYR A 17 3.51 -1.38 14.93
CA TYR A 17 4.00 -2.74 14.68
C TYR A 17 4.42 -3.45 15.96
N HIS A 18 5.08 -2.79 16.91
CA HIS A 18 5.39 -3.37 18.22
C HIS A 18 4.14 -3.78 18.98
N GLU A 19 3.09 -2.95 18.96
CA GLU A 19 1.82 -3.22 19.64
C GLU A 19 1.10 -4.46 19.08
N ILE A 20 1.13 -4.64 17.74
CA ILE A 20 0.43 -5.78 17.11
C ILE A 20 1.29 -7.05 17.01
N ALA A 21 2.61 -6.97 17.17
CA ALA A 21 3.55 -8.08 16.91
C ALA A 21 3.20 -9.34 17.71
N GLY A 22 2.94 -9.18 19.00
CA GLY A 22 2.61 -10.33 19.87
C GLY A 22 1.31 -11.02 19.50
N ARG A 23 0.31 -10.26 19.06
CA ARG A 23 -1.01 -10.78 18.66
C ARG A 23 -0.96 -11.56 17.35
N PHE A 24 -0.19 -11.10 16.39
CA PHE A 24 -0.12 -11.70 15.05
C PHE A 24 1.13 -12.56 14.84
N SER A 25 1.90 -12.82 15.90
CA SER A 25 3.16 -13.57 15.83
C SER A 25 4.16 -12.99 14.83
N LEU A 26 4.17 -11.66 14.69
CA LEU A 26 5.11 -10.94 13.84
C LEU A 26 6.45 -10.69 14.56
N VAL A 27 7.49 -10.56 13.77
CA VAL A 27 8.76 -10.03 14.27
C VAL A 27 8.60 -8.53 14.51
N SER A 28 9.02 -8.05 15.69
CA SER A 28 9.01 -6.62 15.98
C SER A 28 10.08 -5.89 15.16
N PRO A 29 9.79 -4.69 14.62
CA PRO A 29 10.77 -3.94 13.85
C PRO A 29 11.94 -3.48 14.71
N ALA A 30 13.17 -3.73 14.23
CA ALA A 30 14.35 -3.21 14.91
C ALA A 30 14.44 -1.66 14.77
N GLY A 31 14.92 -1.00 15.82
CA GLY A 31 15.00 0.46 15.84
C GLY A 31 15.79 1.09 14.68
N TYR A 32 16.85 0.38 14.21
CA TYR A 32 17.69 0.83 13.09
C TYR A 32 17.04 0.66 11.71
N LEU A 33 15.94 -0.06 11.59
CA LEU A 33 15.25 -0.22 10.31
C LEU A 33 14.72 1.13 9.82
N HIS A 34 15.14 1.53 8.63
CA HIS A 34 14.65 2.71 7.92
C HIS A 34 14.71 2.49 6.41
N PRO A 35 13.81 3.10 5.64
CA PRO A 35 13.82 2.95 4.20
C PRO A 35 15.04 3.62 3.60
N LYS A 36 15.57 3.01 2.54
CA LYS A 36 16.57 3.63 1.69
C LYS A 36 15.91 4.32 0.50
N PRO A 37 16.53 5.38 -0.05
CA PRO A 37 16.07 5.94 -1.31
C PRO A 37 16.25 4.93 -2.44
N MET A 38 15.29 4.88 -3.36
CA MET A 38 15.37 4.02 -4.54
C MET A 38 16.55 4.41 -5.43
N LEU A 39 17.19 3.39 -5.99
CA LEU A 39 18.10 3.58 -7.12
C LEU A 39 17.27 3.83 -8.39
N MET A 40 17.69 4.81 -9.20
CA MET A 40 17.04 5.20 -10.45
C MET A 40 15.52 5.48 -10.27
N PRO A 41 15.13 6.42 -9.42
CA PRO A 41 13.74 6.66 -9.07
C PRO A 41 12.87 6.98 -10.29
N PHE A 42 13.41 7.68 -11.31
CA PHE A 42 12.67 8.01 -12.53
C PHE A 42 12.19 6.77 -13.30
N LEU A 43 12.96 5.68 -13.31
CA LEU A 43 12.53 4.42 -13.91
C LEU A 43 11.42 3.77 -13.08
N MET A 44 11.56 3.77 -11.77
CA MET A 44 10.58 3.18 -10.85
C MET A 44 9.27 3.96 -10.85
N SER A 45 9.33 5.29 -10.87
CA SER A 45 8.16 6.15 -11.02
C SER A 45 7.49 5.98 -12.39
N GLY A 46 8.29 5.82 -13.45
CA GLY A 46 7.80 5.56 -14.80
C GLY A 46 7.01 4.26 -14.97
N VAL A 47 7.06 3.36 -14.01
CA VAL A 47 6.29 2.10 -13.98
C VAL A 47 5.38 2.00 -12.75
N GLY A 48 5.24 3.06 -11.97
CA GLY A 48 4.35 3.12 -10.82
C GLY A 48 4.78 2.32 -9.60
N VAL A 49 6.08 1.99 -9.47
CA VAL A 49 6.61 1.29 -8.28
C VAL A 49 6.75 2.27 -7.12
N LEU A 50 6.00 2.04 -6.05
CA LEU A 50 5.94 2.89 -4.86
C LEU A 50 7.03 2.56 -3.84
N GLY A 51 7.32 1.27 -3.69
CA GLY A 51 8.33 0.73 -2.80
C GLY A 51 8.78 -0.64 -3.26
N TYR A 52 9.83 -1.16 -2.71
CA TYR A 52 10.22 -2.56 -2.87
C TYR A 52 11.18 -3.00 -1.76
N MET A 53 11.13 -4.28 -1.40
CA MET A 53 12.12 -4.91 -0.55
C MET A 53 13.27 -5.47 -1.38
N GLY A 54 14.51 -5.13 -1.01
CA GLY A 54 15.71 -5.69 -1.61
C GLY A 54 15.92 -7.15 -1.19
N PRO A 55 16.09 -8.10 -2.13
CA PRO A 55 16.07 -9.53 -1.82
C PRO A 55 17.27 -10.04 -1.02
N PHE A 56 18.37 -9.28 -0.97
CA PHE A 56 19.64 -9.78 -0.41
C PHE A 56 19.99 -9.29 1.00
N PHE A 57 19.44 -8.13 1.42
CA PHE A 57 19.91 -7.47 2.65
C PHE A 57 18.82 -7.10 3.63
N THR A 58 17.59 -7.59 3.43
CA THR A 58 16.43 -7.23 4.27
C THR A 58 16.25 -5.70 4.35
N GLU A 59 16.52 -5.02 3.24
CA GLU A 59 16.40 -3.57 3.09
C GLU A 59 15.17 -3.25 2.27
N TYR A 60 14.49 -2.18 2.62
CA TYR A 60 13.37 -1.69 1.82
C TYR A 60 13.63 -0.28 1.31
N ASN A 61 13.07 0.01 0.16
CA ASN A 61 13.30 1.24 -0.56
C ASN A 61 11.95 1.90 -0.84
N LEU A 62 11.88 3.21 -0.62
CA LEU A 62 10.69 3.98 -0.94
C LEU A 62 10.96 4.93 -2.09
N ASN A 63 9.96 5.08 -2.95
CA ASN A 63 10.02 6.01 -4.05
C ASN A 63 10.01 7.45 -3.52
N PRO A 64 10.98 8.30 -3.90
CA PRO A 64 11.01 9.70 -3.48
C PRO A 64 9.84 10.53 -4.01
N ASP A 65 9.20 10.08 -5.11
CA ASP A 65 8.04 10.74 -5.74
C ASP A 65 6.70 10.37 -5.09
N LEU A 66 6.72 9.60 -3.99
CA LEU A 66 5.51 9.32 -3.21
C LEU A 66 4.84 10.60 -2.76
N LEU A 67 3.54 10.73 -3.08
CA LEU A 67 2.73 11.80 -2.53
C LEU A 67 2.66 11.70 -0.99
N PRO A 68 2.57 12.83 -0.26
CA PRO A 68 2.48 12.82 1.20
C PRO A 68 1.39 11.91 1.75
N VAL A 69 0.26 11.81 1.06
CA VAL A 69 -0.85 10.94 1.44
C VAL A 69 -0.56 9.44 1.23
N GLN A 70 0.38 9.09 0.37
CA GLN A 70 0.75 7.70 0.10
C GLN A 70 1.88 7.21 1.00
N TYR A 71 2.76 8.12 1.44
CA TYR A 71 3.99 7.77 2.12
C TYR A 71 3.80 6.91 3.38
N PRO A 72 2.86 7.23 4.32
CA PRO A 72 2.72 6.44 5.54
C PRO A 72 2.31 4.99 5.28
N PHE A 73 1.30 4.79 4.43
CA PHE A 73 0.84 3.44 4.12
C PHE A 73 1.90 2.63 3.37
N THR A 74 2.56 3.23 2.36
CA THR A 74 3.63 2.54 1.62
C THR A 74 4.79 2.18 2.55
N TYR A 75 5.16 3.09 3.47
CA TYR A 75 6.17 2.81 4.50
C TYR A 75 5.81 1.57 5.35
N ALA A 76 4.57 1.51 5.83
CA ALA A 76 4.09 0.40 6.64
C ALA A 76 4.01 -0.91 5.85
N HIS A 77 3.55 -0.86 4.61
CA HIS A 77 3.47 -1.99 3.69
C HIS A 77 4.85 -2.61 3.41
N GLU A 78 5.83 -1.80 3.03
CA GLU A 78 7.20 -2.29 2.78
C GLU A 78 7.86 -2.81 4.05
N MET A 79 7.55 -2.22 5.21
CA MET A 79 8.00 -2.75 6.49
C MET A 79 7.41 -4.14 6.78
N ALA A 80 6.15 -4.43 6.42
CA ALA A 80 5.58 -5.77 6.55
C ALA A 80 6.43 -6.82 5.83
N HIS A 81 6.87 -6.51 4.62
CA HIS A 81 7.76 -7.41 3.88
C HIS A 81 9.09 -7.65 4.59
N VAL A 82 9.70 -6.61 5.16
CA VAL A 82 10.93 -6.74 5.96
C VAL A 82 10.71 -7.59 7.21
N LEU A 83 9.52 -7.55 7.78
CA LEU A 83 9.14 -8.37 8.93
C LEU A 83 8.76 -9.82 8.57
N GLY A 84 8.90 -10.22 7.30
CA GLY A 84 8.73 -11.59 6.84
C GLY A 84 7.40 -11.90 6.15
N ILE A 85 6.56 -10.89 5.93
CA ILE A 85 5.28 -11.05 5.21
C ILE A 85 5.55 -11.04 3.70
N SER A 86 5.36 -12.17 3.05
CA SER A 86 5.59 -12.31 1.60
C SER A 86 4.34 -12.07 0.74
N SER A 87 3.15 -12.15 1.33
CA SER A 87 1.88 -11.92 0.66
C SER A 87 1.60 -10.43 0.53
N GLU A 88 1.34 -9.93 -0.67
CA GLU A 88 0.92 -8.55 -0.92
C GLU A 88 -0.40 -8.20 -0.21
N ALA A 89 -1.35 -9.15 -0.17
CA ALA A 89 -2.62 -8.95 0.51
C ALA A 89 -2.43 -8.80 2.03
N GLU A 90 -1.56 -9.62 2.63
CA GLU A 90 -1.22 -9.50 4.06
C GLU A 90 -0.39 -8.26 4.34
N ALA A 91 0.56 -7.89 3.48
CA ALA A 91 1.32 -6.65 3.63
C ALA A 91 0.39 -5.41 3.60
N ASN A 92 -0.59 -5.41 2.69
CA ASN A 92 -1.63 -4.38 2.66
C ASN A 92 -2.51 -4.39 3.93
N LEU A 93 -2.89 -5.58 4.44
CA LEU A 93 -3.63 -5.71 5.69
C LEU A 93 -2.84 -5.10 6.86
N TYR A 94 -1.58 -5.50 7.04
CA TYR A 94 -0.75 -5.00 8.14
C TYR A 94 -0.44 -3.52 7.99
N GLY A 95 -0.19 -3.04 6.77
CA GLY A 95 -0.04 -1.61 6.49
C GLY A 95 -1.28 -0.81 6.90
N PHE A 96 -2.48 -1.33 6.59
CA PHE A 96 -3.74 -0.73 7.02
C PHE A 96 -3.89 -0.76 8.55
N LEU A 97 -3.72 -1.91 9.18
CA LEU A 97 -3.88 -2.07 10.64
C LEU A 97 -2.98 -1.09 11.41
N VAL A 98 -1.72 -1.01 11.03
CA VAL A 98 -0.73 -0.16 11.68
C VAL A 98 -1.07 1.31 11.48
N CYS A 99 -1.33 1.74 10.25
CA CYS A 99 -1.61 3.14 9.97
C CYS A 99 -2.98 3.59 10.51
N SER A 100 -4.01 2.73 10.46
CA SER A 100 -5.35 3.09 10.94
C SER A 100 -5.43 3.26 12.46
N ARG A 101 -4.52 2.66 13.22
CA ARG A 101 -4.43 2.75 14.69
C ARG A 101 -3.62 3.96 15.16
N SER A 102 -2.84 4.58 14.29
CA SER A 102 -1.97 5.72 14.65
C SER A 102 -2.76 6.87 15.30
N GLY A 103 -2.16 7.50 16.29
CA GLY A 103 -2.66 8.74 16.89
C GLY A 103 -2.65 9.93 15.93
N VAL A 104 -1.90 9.84 14.82
CA VAL A 104 -1.69 10.93 13.85
C VAL A 104 -2.75 10.86 12.74
N PRO A 105 -3.61 11.90 12.58
CA PRO A 105 -4.71 11.87 11.60
C PRO A 105 -4.26 11.65 10.15
N GLU A 106 -3.13 12.21 9.74
CA GLU A 106 -2.58 12.09 8.38
C GLU A 106 -2.15 10.66 8.08
N ILE A 107 -1.61 9.95 9.07
CA ILE A 107 -1.23 8.53 8.94
C ILE A 107 -2.49 7.67 8.84
N ARG A 108 -3.50 7.92 9.70
CA ARG A 108 -4.79 7.22 9.59
C ARG A 108 -5.44 7.44 8.24
N PHE A 109 -5.50 8.68 7.78
CA PHE A 109 -6.08 9.00 6.48
C PHE A 109 -5.38 8.26 5.35
N SER A 110 -4.04 8.16 5.38
CA SER A 110 -3.26 7.40 4.41
C SER A 110 -3.70 5.94 4.32
N ALA A 111 -4.02 5.28 5.44
CA ALA A 111 -4.49 3.91 5.47
C ALA A 111 -5.81 3.72 4.69
N TYR A 112 -6.82 4.52 5.01
CA TYR A 112 -8.13 4.44 4.33
C TYR A 112 -8.04 4.85 2.86
N PHE A 113 -7.25 5.86 2.56
CA PHE A 113 -7.04 6.33 1.19
C PHE A 113 -6.32 5.30 0.32
N ALA A 114 -5.39 4.54 0.89
CA ALA A 114 -4.68 3.47 0.18
C ALA A 114 -5.61 2.30 -0.16
N LEU A 115 -6.60 2.01 0.70
CA LEU A 115 -7.58 0.94 0.44
C LEU A 115 -8.69 1.32 -0.53
N LEU A 116 -8.89 2.60 -0.80
CA LEU A 116 -9.99 3.08 -1.65
C LEU A 116 -10.06 2.38 -3.01
N PRO A 117 -8.96 2.19 -3.79
CA PRO A 117 -9.04 1.46 -5.06
C PRO A 117 -9.45 0.00 -4.92
N TYR A 118 -9.07 -0.66 -3.82
CA TYR A 118 -9.47 -2.04 -3.55
C TYR A 118 -10.96 -2.14 -3.26
N VAL A 119 -11.49 -1.24 -2.43
CA VAL A 119 -12.92 -1.16 -2.10
C VAL A 119 -13.74 -0.79 -3.32
N LEU A 120 -13.30 0.20 -4.12
CA LEU A 120 -13.95 0.58 -5.38
C LEU A 120 -14.04 -0.59 -6.37
N SER A 121 -12.94 -1.34 -6.53
CA SER A 121 -12.90 -2.49 -7.43
C SER A 121 -13.83 -3.63 -6.98
N ASN A 122 -13.88 -3.90 -5.68
CA ASN A 122 -14.78 -4.92 -5.13
C ASN A 122 -16.24 -4.49 -5.22
N ALA A 123 -16.57 -3.25 -4.87
CA ALA A 123 -17.92 -2.72 -4.99
C ALA A 123 -18.43 -2.76 -6.44
N TYR A 124 -17.59 -2.37 -7.40
CA TYR A 124 -17.93 -2.45 -8.83
C TYR A 124 -18.21 -3.88 -9.30
N GLY A 125 -17.54 -4.88 -8.72
CA GLY A 125 -17.75 -6.29 -9.07
C GLY A 125 -18.93 -6.95 -8.38
N LEU A 126 -19.45 -6.38 -7.30
CA LEU A 126 -20.50 -6.98 -6.46
C LEU A 126 -21.85 -6.29 -6.56
N LEU A 127 -21.86 -4.99 -6.82
CA LEU A 127 -23.08 -4.18 -6.89
C LEU A 127 -23.58 -4.07 -8.33
N SER A 128 -24.88 -3.82 -8.51
CA SER A 128 -25.41 -3.35 -9.78
C SER A 128 -24.84 -1.97 -10.12
N GLU A 129 -24.93 -1.57 -11.38
CA GLU A 129 -24.46 -0.26 -11.83
C GLU A 129 -25.13 0.90 -11.06
N GLU A 130 -26.43 0.77 -10.79
CA GLU A 130 -27.20 1.77 -10.04
C GLU A 130 -26.72 1.86 -8.59
N GLU A 131 -26.68 0.73 -7.88
CA GLU A 131 -26.17 0.65 -6.49
C GLU A 131 -24.72 1.14 -6.37
N PHE A 132 -23.87 0.80 -7.33
CA PHE A 132 -22.48 1.26 -7.33
C PHE A 132 -22.39 2.78 -7.48
N ASN A 133 -23.17 3.37 -8.38
CA ASN A 133 -23.19 4.82 -8.59
C ASN A 133 -23.76 5.55 -7.37
N GLU A 134 -24.85 5.07 -6.76
CA GLU A 134 -25.38 5.63 -5.52
C GLU A 134 -24.36 5.57 -4.39
N TRP A 135 -23.75 4.40 -4.18
CA TRP A 135 -22.72 4.26 -3.16
C TRP A 135 -21.51 5.16 -3.42
N LYS A 136 -21.03 5.26 -4.65
CA LYS A 136 -19.91 6.12 -5.04
C LYS A 136 -20.20 7.61 -4.77
N GLU A 137 -21.46 8.04 -4.86
CA GLU A 137 -21.82 9.41 -4.51
C GLU A 137 -21.73 9.70 -3.01
N THR A 138 -21.70 8.70 -2.15
CA THR A 138 -21.45 8.89 -0.71
C THR A 138 -20.01 9.27 -0.38
N ILE A 139 -19.07 9.02 -1.30
CA ILE A 139 -17.65 9.41 -1.12
C ILE A 139 -17.56 10.94 -1.27
N SER A 140 -16.91 11.59 -0.29
CA SER A 140 -16.81 13.05 -0.30
C SER A 140 -16.12 13.59 -1.55
N PRO A 141 -16.53 14.76 -2.06
CA PRO A 141 -15.91 15.39 -3.23
C PRO A 141 -14.40 15.61 -3.08
N GLU A 142 -13.94 15.93 -1.86
CA GLU A 142 -12.52 16.18 -1.57
C GLU A 142 -11.70 14.90 -1.72
N VAL A 143 -12.24 13.75 -1.30
CA VAL A 143 -11.58 12.44 -1.47
C VAL A 143 -11.54 12.05 -2.94
N LYS A 144 -12.66 12.24 -3.67
CA LYS A 144 -12.73 12.03 -5.12
C LYS A 144 -11.68 12.87 -5.86
N ASP A 145 -11.59 14.17 -5.55
CA ASP A 145 -10.63 15.09 -6.14
C ASP A 145 -9.18 14.69 -5.82
N LEU A 146 -8.88 14.37 -4.56
CA LEU A 146 -7.55 13.91 -4.15
C LEU A 146 -7.16 12.60 -4.88
N TYR A 147 -8.12 11.67 -5.03
CA TYR A 147 -7.89 10.43 -5.77
C TYR A 147 -7.58 10.69 -7.25
N ASN A 148 -8.35 11.54 -7.90
CA ASN A 148 -8.14 11.91 -9.30
C ASN A 148 -6.79 12.62 -9.50
N ARG A 149 -6.42 13.52 -8.59
CA ARG A 149 -5.10 14.18 -8.62
C ARG A 149 -3.96 13.18 -8.43
N LYS A 150 -4.13 12.18 -7.55
CA LYS A 150 -3.15 11.11 -7.40
C LYS A 150 -3.00 10.31 -8.69
N VAL A 151 -4.10 9.93 -9.33
CA VAL A 151 -4.08 9.20 -10.61
C VAL A 151 -3.36 10.02 -11.67
N ALA A 152 -3.78 11.27 -11.89
CA ALA A 152 -3.17 12.15 -12.87
C ALA A 152 -1.67 12.40 -12.61
N TYR A 153 -1.27 12.49 -11.34
CA TYR A 153 0.14 12.64 -10.96
C TYR A 153 0.98 11.44 -11.42
N TRP A 154 0.52 10.21 -11.15
CA TRP A 154 1.25 9.00 -11.55
C TRP A 154 1.15 8.74 -13.05
N GLU A 155 0.05 9.06 -13.71
CA GLU A 155 -0.07 9.01 -15.19
C GLU A 155 0.93 9.93 -15.88
N ASN A 156 1.18 11.13 -15.33
CA ASN A 156 2.18 12.05 -15.85
C ASN A 156 3.63 11.55 -15.68
N LEU A 157 3.89 10.70 -14.69
CA LEU A 157 5.19 10.07 -14.47
C LEU A 157 5.35 8.77 -15.28
N TYR A 158 4.24 8.14 -15.67
CA TYR A 158 4.25 6.86 -16.37
C TYR A 158 4.91 6.97 -17.75
N SER A 159 5.80 6.04 -18.03
CA SER A 159 6.46 5.90 -19.33
C SER A 159 6.05 4.59 -20.00
N PRO A 160 5.27 4.62 -21.08
CA PRO A 160 4.88 3.40 -21.80
C PRO A 160 6.08 2.55 -22.25
N PHE A 161 7.15 3.18 -22.68
CA PHE A 161 8.38 2.50 -23.10
C PHE A 161 9.05 1.72 -21.95
N ILE A 162 9.11 2.33 -20.76
CA ILE A 162 9.66 1.66 -19.56
C ILE A 162 8.71 0.57 -19.09
N GLY A 163 7.40 0.79 -19.18
CA GLY A 163 6.36 -0.18 -18.83
C GLY A 163 6.42 -1.47 -19.67
N GLU A 164 6.70 -1.38 -20.95
CA GLU A 164 6.90 -2.56 -21.81
C GLU A 164 8.12 -3.37 -21.41
N ILE A 165 9.24 -2.70 -21.13
CA ILE A 165 10.46 -3.37 -20.65
C ILE A 165 10.19 -4.06 -19.29
N GLN A 166 9.57 -3.35 -18.35
CA GLN A 166 9.23 -3.91 -17.04
C GLN A 166 8.30 -5.11 -17.15
N SER A 167 7.24 -5.01 -17.95
CA SER A 167 6.29 -6.11 -18.12
C SER A 167 6.95 -7.35 -18.70
N THR A 168 7.90 -7.19 -19.60
CA THR A 168 8.67 -8.27 -20.20
C THR A 168 9.56 -8.95 -19.16
N VAL A 169 10.33 -8.17 -18.39
CA VAL A 169 11.21 -8.67 -17.33
C VAL A 169 10.39 -9.32 -16.20
N TYR A 170 9.29 -8.69 -15.79
CA TYR A 170 8.40 -9.20 -14.75
C TYR A 170 7.71 -10.50 -15.16
N ASN A 171 7.21 -10.58 -16.39
CA ASN A 171 6.62 -11.81 -16.93
C ASN A 171 7.65 -12.96 -17.03
N TRP A 172 8.90 -12.64 -17.39
CA TRP A 172 9.98 -13.60 -17.40
C TRP A 172 10.29 -14.10 -15.98
N PHE A 173 10.35 -13.20 -15.00
CA PHE A 173 10.55 -13.51 -13.58
C PHE A 173 9.41 -14.37 -13.01
N LEU A 174 8.15 -14.02 -13.27
CA LEU A 174 6.98 -14.77 -12.81
C LEU A 174 6.93 -16.19 -13.40
N LYS A 175 7.22 -16.35 -14.69
CA LYS A 175 7.28 -17.63 -15.35
C LYS A 175 8.39 -18.53 -14.77
N GLY A 176 9.52 -17.94 -14.41
CA GLY A 176 10.64 -18.65 -13.78
C GLY A 176 10.35 -19.13 -12.35
N ASN A 177 9.43 -18.46 -11.63
CA ASN A 177 9.14 -18.74 -10.22
C ASN A 177 7.76 -19.38 -9.97
N ASN A 178 7.00 -19.73 -11.02
CA ASN A 178 5.66 -20.35 -10.90
C ASN A 178 4.66 -19.58 -10.00
N ILE A 179 4.72 -18.25 -9.97
CA ILE A 179 3.84 -17.40 -9.17
C ILE A 179 2.55 -17.11 -9.95
N PRO A 180 1.36 -17.53 -9.46
CA PRO A 180 0.09 -17.19 -10.07
C PRO A 180 -0.19 -15.68 -9.91
N SER A 181 -0.49 -15.03 -11.01
CA SER A 181 -0.50 -13.57 -11.16
C SER A 181 -1.54 -12.77 -10.38
N GLY A 182 -1.15 -11.65 -10.00
CA GLY A 182 -1.49 -10.35 -9.49
C GLY A 182 -2.92 -9.78 -9.49
N ARG A 183 -3.89 -10.24 -10.24
CA ARG A 183 -5.27 -9.70 -10.20
C ARG A 183 -6.12 -10.22 -9.05
N LYS A 184 -5.74 -11.31 -8.41
CA LYS A 184 -6.44 -11.86 -7.24
C LYS A 184 -6.27 -11.03 -5.95
N ASN A 185 -5.22 -10.22 -5.86
CA ASN A 185 -4.90 -9.46 -4.65
C ASN A 185 -5.97 -8.42 -4.25
N TYR A 186 -6.73 -7.88 -5.19
CA TYR A 186 -7.75 -6.85 -4.87
C TYR A 186 -8.88 -7.40 -4.00
N SER A 187 -9.38 -8.61 -4.28
CA SER A 187 -10.44 -9.24 -3.49
C SER A 187 -9.91 -9.82 -2.17
N GLU A 188 -8.66 -10.28 -2.15
CA GLU A 188 -8.04 -10.89 -0.97
C GLU A 188 -7.87 -9.88 0.18
N VAL A 189 -7.38 -8.68 -0.09
CA VAL A 189 -7.22 -7.62 0.93
C VAL A 189 -8.55 -7.29 1.59
N VAL A 190 -9.62 -7.07 0.79
CA VAL A 190 -10.94 -6.76 1.33
C VAL A 190 -11.50 -7.93 2.14
N ALA A 191 -11.32 -9.16 1.66
CA ALA A 191 -11.74 -10.36 2.39
C ALA A 191 -11.03 -10.52 3.74
N LEU A 192 -9.71 -10.26 3.80
CA LEU A 192 -8.93 -10.29 5.04
C LEU A 192 -9.42 -9.23 6.03
N LEU A 193 -9.69 -8.01 5.57
CA LEU A 193 -10.23 -6.94 6.41
C LEU A 193 -11.60 -7.28 6.97
N MET A 194 -12.51 -7.81 6.15
CA MET A 194 -13.83 -8.26 6.59
C MET A 194 -13.76 -9.40 7.60
N ALA A 195 -12.86 -10.37 7.37
CA ALA A 195 -12.65 -11.48 8.30
C ALA A 195 -12.14 -10.98 9.67
N LEU A 196 -11.22 -10.02 9.66
CA LEU A 196 -10.70 -9.43 10.89
C LEU A 196 -11.77 -8.62 11.62
N GLY A 197 -12.54 -7.78 10.91
CA GLY A 197 -13.63 -7.00 11.49
C GLY A 197 -14.69 -7.88 12.15
N ASN A 198 -15.06 -9.00 11.53
CA ASN A 198 -16.01 -9.96 12.07
C ASN A 198 -15.50 -10.72 13.30
N THR A 199 -14.18 -10.90 13.43
CA THR A 199 -13.60 -11.68 14.54
C THR A 199 -13.16 -10.83 15.71
N SER A 200 -12.79 -9.59 15.50
CA SER A 200 -12.18 -8.73 16.52
C SER A 200 -12.98 -7.47 16.85
N GLY A 201 -13.92 -7.07 16.01
CA GLY A 201 -14.64 -5.79 16.16
C GLY A 201 -13.74 -4.55 16.05
N GLU A 202 -12.56 -4.67 15.44
CA GLU A 202 -11.50 -3.64 15.44
C GLU A 202 -11.43 -2.82 14.14
N ILE A 203 -12.37 -3.01 13.22
CA ILE A 203 -12.47 -2.24 11.97
C ILE A 203 -13.80 -1.51 11.92
#